data_11964e6211db6e324a40a4fce80a96e2
#
_entry.id   11964e6211db6e324a40a4fce80a96e2
#
_cell.length_a   1.000
_cell.length_b   1.000
_cell.length_c   1.000
_cell.angle_alpha   90.00
_cell.angle_beta   90.00
_cell.angle_gamma   90.00
#
_symmetry.space_group_name_H-M   'P 1'
#
loop_
_entity.id
_entity.type
_entity.pdbx_description
1 polymer ?
#
loop_
_entity_poly.entity_id
_entity_poly.type
_entity_poly.pdbx_seq_one_letter_code
_entity_poly.pdbx_strand_id
1 'polypeptide(L)'
;MPLIRPSIATAEMPVQSVGSAATTCVAPREDWYLRTGELEIDKARMVGTGRDATVYFFGAPVIYSPWFEVPLSNERKSGFLTPTTGLTEIRGFEYSQPYYLNLAPNYDATITPRLMTKRGLQIGGQGRYLFAKAQGEVAAEYLHDDRVTGTNRYALSSRHTQNLDFVPGLVGYWKLNKVS
;
A
#
# COMPACT_ATOMS: atom_id res chain seq x y z
N MET A 1 28.99 -38.35 26.94
CA MET A 1 27.87 -37.40 26.84
C MET A 1 28.44 -36.11 26.31
N PRO A 2 28.33 -35.79 25.00
CA PRO A 2 28.92 -34.59 24.42
C PRO A 2 27.98 -33.42 24.63
N LEU A 3 28.53 -32.36 25.24
CA LEU A 3 27.87 -31.06 25.43
C LEU A 3 27.66 -30.39 24.08
N ILE A 4 26.42 -30.26 23.65
CA ILE A 4 26.02 -29.44 22.52
C ILE A 4 26.20 -27.98 22.94
N ARG A 5 27.22 -27.32 22.40
CA ARG A 5 27.31 -25.85 22.48
C ARG A 5 26.24 -25.25 21.58
N PRO A 6 25.39 -24.34 22.05
CA PRO A 6 24.53 -23.58 21.15
C PRO A 6 25.43 -22.71 20.26
N SER A 7 25.28 -22.87 18.95
CA SER A 7 25.86 -21.95 17.97
C SER A 7 25.20 -20.59 18.19
N ILE A 8 25.98 -19.62 18.63
CA ILE A 8 25.58 -18.20 18.61
C ILE A 8 25.40 -17.87 17.13
N ALA A 9 24.15 -17.73 16.71
CA ALA A 9 23.85 -17.13 15.42
C ALA A 9 24.45 -15.73 15.43
N THR A 10 25.48 -15.53 14.60
CA THR A 10 26.08 -14.21 14.37
C THR A 10 24.97 -13.38 13.73
N ALA A 11 24.35 -12.48 14.48
CA ALA A 11 23.43 -11.50 13.94
C ALA A 11 24.23 -10.69 12.91
N GLU A 12 23.96 -10.86 11.62
CA GLU A 12 24.55 -10.03 10.58
C GLU A 12 24.12 -8.58 10.87
N MET A 13 25.11 -7.72 11.10
CA MET A 13 24.86 -6.30 11.32
C MET A 13 24.20 -5.70 10.07
N PRO A 14 23.22 -4.79 10.23
CA PRO A 14 22.61 -4.12 9.10
C PRO A 14 23.68 -3.36 8.31
N VAL A 15 23.55 -3.41 7.00
CA VAL A 15 24.45 -2.64 6.09
C VAL A 15 23.91 -1.21 6.04
N GLN A 16 24.72 -0.26 6.51
CA GLN A 16 24.41 1.17 6.46
C GLN A 16 25.20 1.84 5.35
N SER A 17 24.54 2.73 4.60
CA SER A 17 25.19 3.62 3.64
C SER A 17 24.66 5.04 3.80
N VAL A 18 25.57 6.02 3.67
CA VAL A 18 25.25 7.45 3.78
C VAL A 18 25.28 8.05 2.36
N GLY A 19 24.27 8.87 2.05
CA GLY A 19 24.22 9.59 0.78
C GLY A 19 23.95 8.69 -0.44
N SER A 20 23.03 7.74 -0.33
CA SER A 20 22.69 6.81 -1.42
C SER A 20 21.71 7.42 -2.42
N ALA A 21 21.89 7.05 -3.70
CA ALA A 21 20.93 7.37 -4.76
C ALA A 21 20.51 6.09 -5.50
N ALA A 22 19.25 5.99 -5.88
CA ALA A 22 18.68 4.88 -6.63
C ALA A 22 17.78 5.39 -7.77
N THR A 23 17.91 4.79 -8.94
CA THR A 23 17.04 5.01 -10.11
C THR A 23 16.83 3.70 -10.86
N THR A 24 15.70 3.58 -11.57
CA THR A 24 15.49 2.48 -12.53
C THR A 24 15.74 2.94 -13.98
N CYS A 25 16.13 4.20 -14.18
CA CYS A 25 16.46 4.72 -15.50
C CYS A 25 17.81 4.21 -15.97
N VAL A 26 17.92 3.91 -17.27
CA VAL A 26 19.18 3.50 -17.90
C VAL A 26 19.99 4.74 -18.23
N ALA A 27 21.25 4.79 -17.75
CA ALA A 27 22.16 5.90 -18.05
C ALA A 27 22.27 6.13 -19.59
N PRO A 28 22.39 7.40 -20.08
CA PRO A 28 22.66 8.62 -19.32
C PRO A 28 21.41 9.41 -18.90
N ARG A 29 20.20 8.88 -19.06
CA ARG A 29 18.95 9.57 -18.70
C ARG A 29 18.53 9.21 -17.29
N GLU A 30 18.56 10.19 -16.40
CA GLU A 30 18.02 10.10 -15.06
C GLU A 30 16.74 10.95 -14.96
N ASP A 31 15.67 10.48 -15.60
CA ASP A 31 14.38 11.17 -15.58
C ASP A 31 13.81 11.26 -14.17
N TRP A 32 14.12 10.27 -13.33
CA TRP A 32 13.84 10.31 -11.90
C TRP A 32 14.94 9.58 -11.11
N TYR A 33 15.17 10.02 -9.89
CA TYR A 33 16.00 9.34 -8.92
C TYR A 33 15.55 9.63 -7.49
N LEU A 34 15.78 8.66 -6.62
CA LEU A 34 15.62 8.77 -5.18
C LEU A 34 16.99 9.06 -4.56
N ARG A 35 17.08 10.09 -3.74
CA ARG A 35 18.26 10.37 -2.92
C ARG A 35 17.89 10.18 -1.46
N THR A 36 18.73 9.50 -0.69
CA THR A 36 18.53 9.29 0.75
C THR A 36 19.74 9.79 1.52
N GLY A 37 19.51 10.40 2.68
CA GLY A 37 20.58 10.76 3.64
C GLY A 37 21.22 9.51 4.23
N GLU A 38 20.41 8.59 4.70
CA GLU A 38 20.84 7.28 5.22
C GLU A 38 19.99 6.17 4.60
N LEU A 39 20.63 5.04 4.30
CA LEU A 39 19.98 3.81 3.90
C LEU A 39 20.52 2.66 4.76
N GLU A 40 19.64 1.99 5.46
CA GLU A 40 19.92 0.81 6.26
C GLU A 40 19.23 -0.41 5.67
N ILE A 41 19.97 -1.48 5.44
CA ILE A 41 19.45 -2.75 4.95
C ILE A 41 19.55 -3.78 6.05
N ASP A 42 18.42 -4.15 6.63
CA ASP A 42 18.30 -5.23 7.60
C ASP A 42 17.94 -6.53 6.87
N LYS A 43 18.94 -7.37 6.67
CA LYS A 43 18.77 -8.67 6.00
C LYS A 43 17.99 -9.67 6.85
N ALA A 44 18.05 -9.58 8.18
CA ALA A 44 17.34 -10.49 9.07
C ALA A 44 15.83 -10.22 9.03
N ARG A 45 15.44 -8.94 8.95
CA ARG A 45 14.05 -8.52 8.81
C ARG A 45 13.61 -8.41 7.34
N MET A 46 14.54 -8.54 6.39
CA MET A 46 14.31 -8.34 4.96
C MET A 46 13.63 -6.99 4.66
N VAL A 47 14.20 -5.92 5.23
CA VAL A 47 13.67 -4.57 5.13
C VAL A 47 14.80 -3.58 4.83
N GLY A 48 14.54 -2.66 3.93
CA GLY A 48 15.36 -1.47 3.72
C GLY A 48 14.68 -0.25 4.33
N THR A 49 15.35 0.42 5.25
CA THR A 49 14.88 1.66 5.88
C THR A 49 15.70 2.83 5.38
N GLY A 50 15.05 3.87 4.87
CA GLY A 50 15.71 5.10 4.45
C GLY A 50 15.26 6.29 5.26
N ARG A 51 16.19 7.23 5.47
CA ARG A 51 15.93 8.52 6.12
C ARG A 51 16.26 9.67 5.18
N ASP A 52 15.56 10.79 5.35
CA ASP A 52 15.73 12.00 4.54
C ASP A 52 15.69 11.69 3.03
N ALA A 53 14.64 11.01 2.62
CA ALA A 53 14.44 10.58 1.26
C ALA A 53 13.81 11.68 0.41
N THR A 54 14.42 12.00 -0.72
CA THR A 54 13.87 12.96 -1.69
C THR A 54 13.82 12.31 -3.07
N VAL A 55 12.63 12.32 -3.66
CA VAL A 55 12.43 11.89 -5.05
C VAL A 55 12.59 13.11 -5.93
N TYR A 56 13.48 13.00 -6.89
CA TYR A 56 13.71 14.01 -7.94
C TYR A 56 13.09 13.54 -9.25
N PHE A 57 12.47 14.46 -9.95
CA PHE A 57 11.94 14.25 -11.30
C PHE A 57 12.44 15.36 -12.22
N PHE A 58 13.18 15.00 -13.26
CA PHE A 58 13.92 15.93 -14.13
C PHE A 58 14.77 16.96 -13.35
N GLY A 59 15.42 16.51 -12.27
CA GLY A 59 16.27 17.35 -11.43
C GLY A 59 15.52 18.23 -10.41
N ALA A 60 14.19 18.27 -10.43
CA ALA A 60 13.38 18.98 -9.45
C ALA A 60 12.96 18.05 -8.30
N PRO A 61 13.08 18.46 -7.01
CA PRO A 61 12.57 17.71 -5.89
C PRO A 61 11.03 17.75 -5.88
N VAL A 62 10.39 16.58 -5.95
CA VAL A 62 8.92 16.48 -6.02
C VAL A 62 8.29 15.89 -4.78
N ILE A 63 8.98 14.98 -4.09
CA ILE A 63 8.49 14.32 -2.89
C ILE A 63 9.63 14.25 -1.88
N TYR A 64 9.35 14.63 -0.63
CA TYR A 64 10.24 14.43 0.50
C TYR A 64 9.56 13.55 1.54
N SER A 65 10.30 12.59 2.08
CA SER A 65 9.89 11.78 3.22
C SER A 65 11.01 11.73 4.25
N PRO A 66 10.76 12.10 5.52
CA PRO A 66 11.76 12.00 6.56
C PRO A 66 12.15 10.54 6.87
N TRP A 67 11.27 9.61 6.55
CA TRP A 67 11.45 8.17 6.77
C TRP A 67 10.62 7.36 5.79
N PHE A 68 11.18 6.26 5.30
CA PHE A 68 10.46 5.24 4.54
C PHE A 68 11.01 3.84 4.83
N GLU A 69 10.16 2.84 4.67
CA GLU A 69 10.53 1.44 4.78
C GLU A 69 10.05 0.68 3.53
N VAL A 70 10.93 -0.13 2.95
CA VAL A 70 10.60 -0.98 1.81
C VAL A 70 10.90 -2.44 2.13
N PRO A 71 9.97 -3.36 1.88
CA PRO A 71 10.26 -4.78 2.02
C PRO A 71 11.23 -5.23 0.92
N LEU A 72 12.26 -5.98 1.30
CA LEU A 72 13.23 -6.60 0.39
C LEU A 72 12.84 -8.06 0.06
N SER A 73 11.78 -8.58 0.68
CA SER A 73 11.23 -9.90 0.42
C SER A 73 9.93 -9.80 -0.37
N ASN A 74 9.56 -10.87 -1.06
CA ASN A 74 8.26 -10.98 -1.73
C ASN A 74 7.10 -11.29 -0.76
N GLU A 75 7.35 -11.27 0.54
CA GLU A 75 6.32 -11.44 1.55
C GLU A 75 5.41 -10.21 1.62
N ARG A 76 4.12 -10.46 1.79
CA ARG A 76 3.16 -9.38 2.00
C ARG A 76 3.39 -8.74 3.36
N LYS A 77 3.67 -7.44 3.39
CA LYS A 77 3.83 -6.63 4.61
C LYS A 77 2.88 -5.44 4.57
N SER A 78 2.40 -5.04 5.74
CA SER A 78 1.62 -3.80 5.86
C SER A 78 2.52 -2.60 5.58
N GLY A 79 1.97 -1.60 4.89
CA GLY A 79 2.74 -0.39 4.56
C GLY A 79 2.02 0.52 3.58
N PHE A 80 2.62 1.67 3.32
CA PHE A 80 2.15 2.60 2.31
C PHE A 80 2.37 2.04 0.92
N LEU A 81 1.34 2.11 0.08
CA LEU A 81 1.45 1.82 -1.34
C LEU A 81 1.81 3.10 -2.10
N THR A 82 2.18 2.95 -3.35
CA THR A 82 2.50 4.09 -4.23
C THR A 82 1.34 5.07 -4.27
N PRO A 83 1.58 6.36 -3.96
CA PRO A 83 0.56 7.38 -4.06
C PRO A 83 0.14 7.60 -5.51
N THR A 84 -1.09 8.01 -5.71
CA THR A 84 -1.59 8.44 -7.02
C THR A 84 -2.00 9.89 -7.00
N THR A 85 -1.68 10.59 -8.07
CA THR A 85 -2.07 11.98 -8.28
C THR A 85 -2.84 12.10 -9.58
N GLY A 86 -3.74 13.06 -9.64
CA GLY A 86 -4.51 13.34 -10.84
C GLY A 86 -5.01 14.78 -10.88
N LEU A 87 -5.41 15.23 -12.07
CA LEU A 87 -6.05 16.52 -12.26
C LEU A 87 -7.27 16.34 -13.17
N THR A 88 -8.45 16.67 -12.65
CA THR A 88 -9.70 16.58 -13.39
C THR A 88 -10.53 17.85 -13.21
N GLU A 89 -11.36 18.20 -14.18
CA GLU A 89 -12.24 19.36 -14.08
C GLU A 89 -13.24 19.25 -12.95
N ILE A 90 -13.73 18.04 -12.67
CA ILE A 90 -14.78 17.77 -11.66
C ILE A 90 -14.21 17.72 -10.23
N ARG A 91 -13.00 17.17 -10.06
CA ARG A 91 -12.39 16.92 -8.73
C ARG A 91 -11.27 17.91 -8.40
N GLY A 92 -10.75 18.61 -9.41
CA GLY A 92 -9.56 19.44 -9.30
C GLY A 92 -8.30 18.58 -9.21
N PHE A 93 -7.30 19.04 -8.51
CA PHE A 93 -6.15 18.23 -8.15
C PHE A 93 -6.57 17.19 -7.12
N GLU A 94 -6.18 15.95 -7.34
CA GLU A 94 -6.42 14.84 -6.41
C GLU A 94 -5.12 14.14 -6.03
N TYR A 95 -5.03 13.77 -4.76
CA TYR A 95 -3.94 12.99 -4.19
C TYR A 95 -4.52 11.85 -3.36
N SER A 96 -4.10 10.62 -3.62
CA SER A 96 -4.51 9.45 -2.86
C SER A 96 -3.29 8.73 -2.32
N GLN A 97 -3.31 8.37 -1.03
CA GLN A 97 -2.25 7.64 -0.36
C GLN A 97 -2.80 6.33 0.23
N PRO A 98 -2.78 5.22 -0.50
CA PRO A 98 -3.24 3.95 0.05
C PRO A 98 -2.28 3.41 1.11
N TYR A 99 -2.86 2.82 2.17
CA TYR A 99 -2.14 2.05 3.17
C TYR A 99 -2.67 0.62 3.19
N TYR A 100 -1.80 -0.34 2.91
CA TYR A 100 -2.10 -1.76 2.90
C TYR A 100 -1.92 -2.36 4.29
N LEU A 101 -2.89 -3.17 4.72
CA LEU A 101 -2.90 -3.92 5.97
C LEU A 101 -2.86 -5.41 5.66
N ASN A 102 -1.71 -6.03 5.92
CA ASN A 102 -1.57 -7.49 5.88
C ASN A 102 -2.07 -8.08 7.20
N LEU A 103 -3.36 -8.35 7.31
CA LEU A 103 -4.01 -8.78 8.55
C LEU A 103 -3.76 -10.28 8.83
N ALA A 104 -3.85 -11.11 7.78
CA ALA A 104 -3.61 -12.55 7.86
C ALA A 104 -3.22 -13.12 6.48
N PRO A 105 -2.72 -14.36 6.39
CA PRO A 105 -2.41 -14.99 5.10
C PRO A 105 -3.58 -15.04 4.12
N ASN A 106 -4.81 -15.08 4.64
CA ASN A 106 -6.04 -15.30 3.88
C ASN A 106 -6.99 -14.09 3.86
N TYR A 107 -6.65 -12.97 4.50
CA TYR A 107 -7.41 -11.72 4.37
C TYR A 107 -6.52 -10.51 4.57
N ASP A 108 -6.85 -9.45 3.88
CA ASP A 108 -6.15 -8.17 3.93
C ASP A 108 -7.13 -7.00 3.79
N ALA A 109 -6.64 -5.82 4.06
CA ALA A 109 -7.40 -4.59 3.86
C ALA A 109 -6.51 -3.47 3.30
N THR A 110 -7.13 -2.49 2.66
CA THR A 110 -6.47 -1.26 2.21
C THR A 110 -7.32 -0.08 2.60
N ILE A 111 -6.72 0.92 3.24
CA ILE A 111 -7.37 2.20 3.55
C ILE A 111 -6.78 3.25 2.63
N THR A 112 -7.63 4.02 1.97
CA THR A 112 -7.20 5.00 0.97
C THR A 112 -7.81 6.37 1.28
N PRO A 113 -7.12 7.24 2.03
CA PRO A 113 -7.47 8.65 2.05
C PRO A 113 -7.20 9.27 0.68
N ARG A 114 -8.15 10.07 0.19
CA ARG A 114 -8.09 10.80 -1.07
C ARG A 114 -8.47 12.25 -0.84
N LEU A 115 -7.55 13.15 -1.11
CA LEU A 115 -7.78 14.59 -1.06
C LEU A 115 -8.11 15.10 -2.45
N MET A 116 -9.23 15.80 -2.59
CA MET A 116 -9.70 16.44 -3.82
C MET A 116 -9.91 17.92 -3.58
N THR A 117 -9.22 18.79 -4.31
CA THR A 117 -9.27 20.24 -4.05
C THR A 117 -10.65 20.85 -4.23
N LYS A 118 -11.46 20.34 -5.16
CA LYS A 118 -12.83 20.81 -5.41
C LYS A 118 -13.89 20.09 -4.58
N ARG A 119 -13.63 18.89 -4.04
CA ARG A 119 -14.65 18.08 -3.36
C ARG A 119 -14.40 17.85 -1.88
N GLY A 120 -13.15 17.87 -1.45
CA GLY A 120 -12.78 17.63 -0.05
C GLY A 120 -12.07 16.32 0.18
N LEU A 121 -12.15 15.79 1.39
CA LEU A 121 -11.48 14.55 1.81
C LEU A 121 -12.46 13.37 1.73
N GLN A 122 -12.08 12.37 0.95
CA GLN A 122 -12.74 11.07 0.86
C GLN A 122 -11.87 10.03 1.56
N ILE A 123 -12.50 9.12 2.28
CA ILE A 123 -11.83 7.95 2.87
C ILE A 123 -12.43 6.71 2.24
N GLY A 124 -11.61 5.91 1.58
CA GLY A 124 -11.94 4.59 1.06
C GLY A 124 -11.39 3.48 1.94
N GLY A 125 -12.10 2.37 2.04
CA GLY A 125 -11.66 1.14 2.66
C GLY A 125 -12.03 -0.05 1.78
N GLN A 126 -11.10 -0.99 1.60
CA GLN A 126 -11.30 -2.23 0.86
C GLN A 126 -10.80 -3.39 1.71
N GLY A 127 -11.62 -4.39 1.92
CA GLY A 127 -11.26 -5.65 2.58
C GLY A 127 -11.42 -6.81 1.62
N ARG A 128 -10.44 -7.72 1.58
CA ARG A 128 -10.47 -8.93 0.75
C ARG A 128 -10.23 -10.14 1.62
N TYR A 129 -10.87 -11.24 1.28
CA TYR A 129 -10.66 -12.51 1.96
C TYR A 129 -10.70 -13.69 0.99
N LEU A 130 -9.93 -14.71 1.31
CA LEU A 130 -9.84 -15.96 0.57
C LEU A 130 -9.75 -17.13 1.54
N PHE A 131 -10.83 -17.87 1.66
CA PHE A 131 -10.90 -19.12 2.41
C PHE A 131 -11.01 -20.32 1.44
N ALA A 132 -10.85 -21.53 1.93
CA ALA A 132 -10.87 -22.72 1.10
C ALA A 132 -12.14 -22.86 0.22
N LYS A 133 -13.28 -22.36 0.71
CA LYS A 133 -14.58 -22.49 0.05
C LYS A 133 -15.28 -21.16 -0.23
N ALA A 134 -14.70 -20.06 0.21
CA ALA A 134 -15.31 -18.73 0.09
C ALA A 134 -14.27 -17.67 -0.21
N GLN A 135 -14.59 -16.77 -1.11
CA GLN A 135 -13.77 -15.60 -1.40
C GLN A 135 -14.65 -14.39 -1.58
N GLY A 136 -14.10 -13.24 -1.28
CA GLY A 136 -14.87 -12.02 -1.46
C GLY A 136 -14.08 -10.75 -1.20
N GLU A 137 -14.78 -9.67 -1.49
CA GLU A 137 -14.28 -8.31 -1.37
C GLU A 137 -15.42 -7.42 -0.89
N VAL A 138 -15.11 -6.53 0.03
CA VAL A 138 -16.02 -5.47 0.48
C VAL A 138 -15.26 -4.16 0.36
N ALA A 139 -15.86 -3.16 -0.28
CA ALA A 139 -15.30 -1.83 -0.35
C ALA A 139 -16.35 -0.79 0.06
N ALA A 140 -15.89 0.21 0.80
CA ALA A 140 -16.72 1.33 1.23
C ALA A 140 -15.93 2.62 1.00
N GLU A 141 -16.62 3.67 0.55
CA GLU A 141 -16.06 5.00 0.39
C GLU A 141 -16.99 6.00 1.08
N TYR A 142 -16.40 6.99 1.73
CA TYR A 142 -17.14 8.07 2.38
C TYR A 142 -16.48 9.40 2.09
N LEU A 143 -17.27 10.33 1.58
CA LEU A 143 -16.89 11.72 1.34
C LEU A 143 -17.73 12.60 2.27
N HIS A 144 -17.06 13.19 3.25
CA HIS A 144 -17.72 14.13 4.16
C HIS A 144 -17.81 15.51 3.51
N ASP A 145 -19.01 16.08 3.55
CA ASP A 145 -19.31 17.44 3.08
C ASP A 145 -18.71 17.72 1.69
N ASP A 146 -19.24 17.00 0.68
CA ASP A 146 -18.82 17.21 -0.72
C ASP A 146 -19.05 18.68 -1.09
N ARG A 147 -18.00 19.45 -1.26
CA ARG A 147 -18.04 20.90 -1.55
C ARG A 147 -18.80 21.25 -2.81
N VAL A 148 -19.06 20.31 -3.70
CA VAL A 148 -19.85 20.51 -4.92
C VAL A 148 -21.33 20.34 -4.67
N THR A 149 -21.72 19.37 -3.85
CA THR A 149 -23.14 19.04 -3.61
C THR A 149 -23.65 19.53 -2.25
N GLY A 150 -22.75 19.89 -1.31
CA GLY A 150 -23.09 20.28 0.06
C GLY A 150 -23.65 19.13 0.90
N THR A 151 -23.42 17.88 0.51
CA THR A 151 -23.95 16.69 1.19
C THR A 151 -22.88 15.64 1.40
N ASN A 152 -23.11 14.78 2.41
CA ASN A 152 -22.27 13.59 2.58
C ASN A 152 -22.57 12.56 1.51
N ARG A 153 -21.53 11.95 0.97
CA ARG A 153 -21.66 10.90 -0.04
C ARG A 153 -20.99 9.62 0.42
N TYR A 154 -21.60 8.50 0.05
CA TYR A 154 -21.02 7.18 0.33
C TYR A 154 -21.23 6.24 -0.85
N ALA A 155 -20.33 5.29 -0.96
CA ALA A 155 -20.45 4.14 -1.83
C ALA A 155 -20.12 2.88 -1.03
N LEU A 156 -20.89 1.83 -1.27
CA LEU A 156 -20.66 0.51 -0.68
C LEU A 156 -20.75 -0.52 -1.79
N SER A 157 -19.75 -1.37 -1.89
CA SER A 157 -19.75 -2.52 -2.79
C SER A 157 -19.34 -3.78 -2.06
N SER A 158 -19.96 -4.90 -2.41
CA SER A 158 -19.57 -6.21 -1.90
C SER A 158 -19.72 -7.25 -3.00
N ARG A 159 -18.75 -8.14 -3.05
CA ARG A 159 -18.72 -9.29 -3.94
C ARG A 159 -18.32 -10.51 -3.13
N HIS A 160 -19.07 -11.58 -3.25
CA HIS A 160 -18.81 -12.81 -2.54
C HIS A 160 -19.08 -14.03 -3.44
N THR A 161 -18.23 -15.01 -3.35
CA THR A 161 -18.37 -16.30 -4.03
C THR A 161 -18.11 -17.40 -3.03
N GLN A 162 -18.98 -18.42 -2.99
CA GLN A 162 -18.87 -19.55 -2.08
C GLN A 162 -19.20 -20.86 -2.76
N ASN A 163 -18.34 -21.86 -2.58
CA ASN A 163 -18.65 -23.24 -2.98
C ASN A 163 -19.58 -23.88 -1.95
N LEU A 164 -20.71 -24.40 -2.42
CA LEU A 164 -21.74 -25.02 -1.58
C LEU A 164 -21.60 -26.54 -1.65
N ASP A 165 -21.06 -27.16 -0.60
CA ASP A 165 -20.67 -28.60 -0.59
C ASP A 165 -21.84 -29.57 -0.63
N PHE A 166 -23.06 -29.13 -0.34
CA PHE A 166 -24.24 -30.01 -0.33
C PHE A 166 -24.66 -30.44 -1.76
N VAL A 167 -24.17 -29.74 -2.79
CA VAL A 167 -24.32 -30.17 -4.20
C VAL A 167 -22.97 -29.97 -4.88
N PRO A 168 -22.37 -31.07 -5.43
CA PRO A 168 -21.09 -30.95 -6.16
C PRO A 168 -21.18 -29.98 -7.31
N GLY A 169 -20.24 -29.02 -7.35
CA GLY A 169 -20.16 -28.01 -8.40
C GLY A 169 -21.10 -26.79 -8.24
N LEU A 170 -21.89 -26.74 -7.18
CA LEU A 170 -22.75 -25.58 -6.91
C LEU A 170 -21.94 -24.43 -6.30
N VAL A 171 -21.99 -23.28 -6.94
CA VAL A 171 -21.33 -22.05 -6.50
C VAL A 171 -22.36 -20.97 -6.26
N GLY A 172 -22.38 -20.44 -5.05
CA GLY A 172 -23.15 -19.26 -4.67
C GLY A 172 -22.38 -18.00 -5.03
N TYR A 173 -23.04 -17.03 -5.62
CA TYR A 173 -22.47 -15.73 -5.95
C TYR A 173 -23.42 -14.60 -5.57
N TRP A 174 -22.91 -13.56 -4.92
CA TRP A 174 -23.66 -12.33 -4.74
C TRP A 174 -22.82 -11.08 -5.08
N LYS A 175 -23.49 -10.03 -5.50
CA LYS A 175 -22.91 -8.72 -5.74
C LYS A 175 -23.88 -7.64 -5.24
N LEU A 176 -23.39 -6.77 -4.38
CA LEU A 176 -24.14 -5.61 -3.87
C LEU A 176 -23.40 -4.33 -4.27
N ASN A 177 -24.13 -3.34 -4.79
CA ASN A 177 -23.61 -1.99 -5.01
C ASN A 177 -24.66 -1.00 -4.51
N LYS A 178 -24.25 -0.05 -3.68
CA LYS A 178 -25.10 1.04 -3.19
C LYS A 178 -24.30 2.34 -3.22
N VAL A 179 -24.88 3.38 -3.76
CA VAL A 179 -24.31 4.73 -3.85
C VAL A 179 -25.34 5.74 -3.41
N SER A 180 -24.93 6.79 -2.69
CA SER A 180 -25.77 7.93 -2.33
C SER A 180 -25.82 8.95 -3.45
#